data_ffcd763fdd871323d6ae5dd02b453dbf
#
_entry.id   ffcd763fdd871323d6ae5dd02b453dbf
#
_cell.length_a   1.000
_cell.length_b   1.000
_cell.length_c   1.000
_cell.angle_alpha   90.00
_cell.angle_beta   90.00
_cell.angle_gamma   90.00
#
_symmetry.space_group_name_H-M   'P 1'
#
loop_
_entity.id
_entity.type
_entity.pdbx_description
1 polymer ?
#
loop_
_entity_poly.entity_id
_entity_poly.type
_entity_poly.pdbx_seq_one_letter_code
_entity_poly.pdbx_strand_id
1 'polypeptide(L)'
;DEIRGWVIVNTNNMDDKVIFKGDGMPTYHLANVVDDYLMKITHVIRGEEWLPSAPLHVLLYKFLDWEEFMPKFAHLPLILKPDGNGKLSKRDGDRLGFPVFPLEWQDPETKEISSGYREKGYFSESFVNMLAFLGWNPGTSKEVYSLKELITDFSLDRVGKSGAKFDPDKSKWFNQQHLREMSNSDLVSLVREVCEYDVSDT
;
A
#
# COMPACT_ATOMS: atom_id res chain seq x y z
N ASP A 1 -15.92 8.45 5.88
CA ASP A 1 -14.78 7.59 5.51
C ASP A 1 -15.25 6.15 5.32
N GLU A 2 -14.89 5.52 4.21
CA GLU A 2 -15.41 4.17 3.85
C GLU A 2 -14.91 3.09 4.82
N ILE A 3 -13.75 3.26 5.43
CA ILE A 3 -13.20 2.30 6.38
C ILE A 3 -13.49 2.70 7.82
N ARG A 4 -13.26 3.99 8.17
CA ARG A 4 -13.36 4.48 9.55
C ARG A 4 -14.80 4.78 9.97
N GLY A 5 -15.71 4.95 9.02
CA GLY A 5 -17.09 5.39 9.25
C GLY A 5 -17.16 6.90 9.46
N TRP A 6 -18.09 7.35 10.31
CA TRP A 6 -18.26 8.76 10.58
C TRP A 6 -17.07 9.36 11.34
N VAL A 7 -16.48 10.39 10.76
CA VAL A 7 -15.41 11.21 11.38
C VAL A 7 -15.97 12.60 11.57
N ILE A 8 -16.15 13.01 12.82
CA ILE A 8 -16.72 14.29 13.19
C ILE A 8 -15.62 15.17 13.78
N VAL A 9 -15.42 16.34 13.20
CA VAL A 9 -14.42 17.32 13.65
C VAL A 9 -15.10 18.65 13.86
N ASN A 10 -14.86 19.27 15.05
CA ASN A 10 -15.32 20.62 15.31
C ASN A 10 -14.39 21.60 14.60
N THR A 11 -14.92 22.41 13.68
CA THR A 11 -14.14 23.37 12.91
C THR A 11 -13.48 24.45 13.77
N ASN A 12 -14.00 24.73 14.96
CA ASN A 12 -13.36 25.66 15.91
C ASN A 12 -12.00 25.16 16.44
N ASN A 13 -11.72 23.86 16.29
CA ASN A 13 -10.46 23.25 16.69
C ASN A 13 -9.46 23.17 15.52
N MET A 14 -9.80 23.74 14.37
CA MET A 14 -8.92 23.73 13.20
C MET A 14 -8.11 25.02 13.15
N ASP A 15 -6.79 24.86 13.05
CA ASP A 15 -5.88 25.98 12.88
C ASP A 15 -5.95 26.58 11.48
N ASP A 16 -5.69 27.86 11.34
CA ASP A 16 -5.46 28.50 10.06
C ASP A 16 -4.18 27.94 9.42
N LYS A 17 -4.30 27.53 8.16
CA LYS A 17 -3.18 26.93 7.42
C LYS A 17 -2.91 27.70 6.14
N VAL A 18 -1.63 27.89 5.85
CA VAL A 18 -1.20 28.38 4.54
C VAL A 18 -1.50 27.31 3.51
N ILE A 19 -2.41 27.58 2.58
CA ILE A 19 -2.76 26.67 1.47
C ILE A 19 -2.10 27.10 0.15
N PHE A 20 -1.73 28.38 0.03
CA PHE A 20 -1.02 28.96 -1.11
C PHE A 20 0.10 29.86 -0.61
N LYS A 21 1.34 29.60 -1.05
CA LYS A 21 2.53 30.29 -0.58
C LYS A 21 2.79 31.59 -1.35
N GLY A 22 3.55 32.49 -0.74
CA GLY A 22 3.94 33.76 -1.37
C GLY A 22 4.85 33.61 -2.59
N ASP A 23 5.47 32.46 -2.78
CA ASP A 23 6.28 32.11 -3.97
C ASP A 23 5.43 31.66 -5.17
N GLY A 24 4.10 31.66 -5.05
CA GLY A 24 3.19 31.24 -6.11
C GLY A 24 2.93 29.72 -6.17
N MET A 25 3.40 28.96 -5.19
CA MET A 25 3.20 27.52 -5.14
C MET A 25 2.13 27.12 -4.12
N PRO A 26 1.19 26.23 -4.46
CA PRO A 26 0.27 25.66 -3.47
C PRO A 26 1.01 24.80 -2.45
N THR A 27 0.44 24.70 -1.25
CA THR A 27 0.85 23.63 -0.34
C THR A 27 0.19 22.31 -0.74
N TYR A 28 0.66 21.19 -0.16
CA TYR A 28 0.13 19.85 -0.42
C TYR A 28 -1.41 19.79 -0.39
N HIS A 29 -2.03 20.42 0.59
CA HIS A 29 -3.48 20.30 0.76
C HIS A 29 -4.28 20.90 -0.40
N LEU A 30 -3.90 22.07 -0.87
CA LEU A 30 -4.57 22.68 -2.02
C LEU A 30 -4.23 21.94 -3.31
N ALA A 31 -2.95 21.61 -3.53
CA ALA A 31 -2.51 20.89 -4.71
C ALA A 31 -3.24 19.53 -4.84
N ASN A 32 -3.32 18.76 -3.76
CA ASN A 32 -4.00 17.47 -3.76
C ASN A 32 -5.49 17.60 -4.13
N VAL A 33 -6.22 18.54 -3.51
CA VAL A 33 -7.65 18.75 -3.80
C VAL A 33 -7.89 19.19 -5.24
N VAL A 34 -7.03 20.08 -5.78
CA VAL A 34 -7.13 20.55 -7.16
C VAL A 34 -6.84 19.41 -8.14
N ASP A 35 -5.78 18.64 -7.90
CA ASP A 35 -5.41 17.51 -8.75
C ASP A 35 -6.50 16.43 -8.73
N ASP A 36 -7.00 16.06 -7.56
CA ASP A 36 -8.09 15.09 -7.42
C ASP A 36 -9.35 15.53 -8.18
N TYR A 37 -9.70 16.82 -8.10
CA TYR A 37 -10.84 17.39 -8.83
C TYR A 37 -10.62 17.34 -10.36
N LEU A 38 -9.49 17.84 -10.85
CA LEU A 38 -9.17 17.89 -12.27
C LEU A 38 -9.02 16.50 -12.89
N MET A 39 -8.44 15.57 -12.15
CA MET A 39 -8.27 14.16 -12.56
C MET A 39 -9.53 13.31 -12.37
N LYS A 40 -10.59 13.89 -11.78
CA LYS A 40 -11.88 13.20 -11.52
C LYS A 40 -11.68 11.96 -10.64
N ILE A 41 -10.87 12.08 -9.60
CA ILE A 41 -10.64 11.00 -8.64
C ILE A 41 -11.94 10.70 -7.90
N THR A 42 -12.35 9.45 -7.89
CA THR A 42 -13.58 9.01 -7.23
C THR A 42 -13.37 8.54 -5.79
N HIS A 43 -12.17 8.02 -5.49
CA HIS A 43 -11.80 7.50 -4.18
C HIS A 43 -10.38 7.90 -3.84
N VAL A 44 -10.20 8.52 -2.67
CA VAL A 44 -8.88 8.80 -2.08
C VAL A 44 -8.58 7.72 -1.06
N ILE A 45 -7.70 6.78 -1.43
CA ILE A 45 -7.29 5.67 -0.57
C ILE A 45 -5.86 5.95 -0.12
N ARG A 46 -5.65 6.08 1.21
CA ARG A 46 -4.33 6.44 1.77
C ARG A 46 -4.19 5.95 3.21
N GLY A 47 -2.98 6.03 3.78
CA GLY A 47 -2.74 5.63 5.17
C GLY A 47 -3.46 6.54 6.17
N GLU A 48 -3.84 5.99 7.32
CA GLU A 48 -4.59 6.68 8.37
C GLU A 48 -3.84 7.86 9.01
N GLU A 49 -2.53 7.95 8.82
CA GLU A 49 -1.74 9.11 9.22
C GLU A 49 -2.19 10.42 8.53
N TRP A 50 -2.91 10.30 7.42
CA TRP A 50 -3.49 11.42 6.69
C TRP A 50 -4.93 11.75 7.10
N LEU A 51 -5.54 10.95 7.97
CA LEU A 51 -6.91 11.20 8.46
C LEU A 51 -7.08 12.60 9.07
N PRO A 52 -6.12 13.14 9.85
CA PRO A 52 -6.21 14.52 10.36
C PRO A 52 -6.27 15.61 9.29
N SER A 53 -5.86 15.32 8.06
CA SER A 53 -5.94 16.25 6.92
C SER A 53 -7.28 16.21 6.20
N ALA A 54 -8.06 15.15 6.35
CA ALA A 54 -9.32 14.96 5.64
C ALA A 54 -10.34 16.09 5.90
N PRO A 55 -10.52 16.62 7.14
CA PRO A 55 -11.44 17.73 7.38
C PRO A 55 -11.09 18.98 6.59
N LEU A 56 -9.79 19.30 6.47
CA LEU A 56 -9.33 20.43 5.66
C LEU A 56 -9.65 20.22 4.17
N HIS A 57 -9.42 19.01 3.65
CA HIS A 57 -9.75 18.71 2.26
C HIS A 57 -11.25 18.82 1.99
N VAL A 58 -12.10 18.32 2.89
CA VAL A 58 -13.56 18.49 2.81
C VAL A 58 -13.96 19.96 2.79
N LEU A 59 -13.36 20.80 3.64
CA LEU A 59 -13.61 22.25 3.63
C LEU A 59 -13.13 22.92 2.33
N LEU A 60 -12.01 22.49 1.77
CA LEU A 60 -11.52 23.02 0.48
C LEU A 60 -12.49 22.68 -0.66
N TYR A 61 -13.01 21.46 -0.75
CA TYR A 61 -14.07 21.11 -1.72
C TYR A 61 -15.28 22.01 -1.55
N LYS A 62 -15.70 22.26 -0.32
CA LYS A 62 -16.83 23.14 0.00
C LYS A 62 -16.57 24.59 -0.39
N PHE A 63 -15.43 25.16 -0.04
CA PHE A 63 -15.11 26.57 -0.30
C PHE A 63 -14.80 26.87 -1.77
N LEU A 64 -14.49 25.83 -2.56
CA LEU A 64 -14.28 25.93 -4.00
C LEU A 64 -15.56 25.64 -4.79
N ASP A 65 -16.70 25.41 -4.13
CA ASP A 65 -17.98 25.00 -4.74
C ASP A 65 -17.87 23.69 -5.56
N TRP A 66 -17.04 22.73 -5.08
CA TRP A 66 -16.79 21.44 -5.72
C TRP A 66 -17.36 20.25 -4.94
N GLU A 67 -18.29 20.46 -4.03
CA GLU A 67 -18.87 19.41 -3.16
C GLU A 67 -19.44 18.22 -3.94
N GLU A 68 -20.05 18.47 -5.11
CA GLU A 68 -20.62 17.43 -5.96
C GLU A 68 -19.55 16.48 -6.56
N PHE A 69 -18.30 16.94 -6.61
CA PHE A 69 -17.17 16.18 -7.17
C PHE A 69 -16.25 15.64 -6.07
N MET A 70 -16.59 15.83 -4.80
CA MET A 70 -15.76 15.39 -3.69
C MET A 70 -15.63 13.86 -3.70
N PRO A 71 -14.39 13.33 -3.71
CA PRO A 71 -14.16 11.89 -3.69
C PRO A 71 -14.60 11.28 -2.36
N LYS A 72 -14.86 9.99 -2.37
CA LYS A 72 -14.95 9.20 -1.14
C LYS A 72 -13.57 9.04 -0.54
N PHE A 73 -13.48 9.06 0.79
CA PHE A 73 -12.22 8.88 1.51
C PHE A 73 -12.18 7.51 2.16
N ALA A 74 -11.04 6.84 2.05
CA ALA A 74 -10.76 5.57 2.70
C ALA A 74 -9.37 5.62 3.33
N HIS A 75 -9.30 5.59 4.67
CA HIS A 75 -8.04 5.62 5.39
C HIS A 75 -7.66 4.22 5.89
N LEU A 76 -6.68 3.64 5.21
CA LEU A 76 -6.13 2.32 5.52
C LEU A 76 -5.40 2.31 6.87
N PRO A 77 -5.46 1.19 7.61
CA PRO A 77 -4.73 1.04 8.86
C PRO A 77 -3.21 1.10 8.63
N LEU A 78 -2.47 1.48 9.67
CA LEU A 78 -1.01 1.43 9.64
C LEU A 78 -0.52 -0.01 9.49
N ILE A 79 0.56 -0.18 8.76
CA ILE A 79 1.35 -1.41 8.81
C ILE A 79 2.27 -1.33 10.02
N LEU A 80 2.11 -2.28 10.93
CA LEU A 80 2.85 -2.36 12.17
C LEU A 80 4.07 -3.28 12.01
N LYS A 81 5.08 -3.05 12.84
CA LYS A 81 6.26 -3.91 12.95
C LYS A 81 5.87 -5.36 13.30
N PRO A 82 6.74 -6.34 13.01
CA PRO A 82 6.50 -7.75 13.35
C PRO A 82 6.22 -8.00 14.84
N ASP A 83 6.78 -7.20 15.74
CA ASP A 83 6.49 -7.24 17.18
C ASP A 83 5.19 -6.53 17.58
N GLY A 84 4.55 -5.82 16.64
CA GLY A 84 3.34 -5.03 16.88
C GLY A 84 3.58 -3.64 17.47
N ASN A 85 4.82 -3.28 17.77
CA ASN A 85 5.18 -2.04 18.46
C ASN A 85 5.49 -0.89 17.49
N GLY A 86 4.44 -0.20 17.06
CA GLY A 86 4.54 1.00 16.25
C GLY A 86 4.57 0.73 14.73
N LYS A 87 4.51 1.82 13.97
CA LYS A 87 4.47 1.81 12.51
C LYS A 87 5.76 1.20 11.93
N LEU A 88 5.59 0.33 10.94
CA LEU A 88 6.70 -0.19 10.14
C LEU A 88 7.30 0.95 9.30
N SER A 89 8.62 1.10 9.35
CA SER A 89 9.37 2.08 8.57
C SER A 89 10.31 1.39 7.58
N LYS A 90 10.77 2.12 6.57
CA LYS A 90 11.76 1.62 5.60
C LYS A 90 13.02 1.07 6.28
N ARG A 91 13.53 1.77 7.31
CA ARG A 91 14.71 1.36 8.09
C ARG A 91 14.51 0.08 8.91
N ASP A 92 13.26 -0.27 9.23
CA ASP A 92 12.97 -1.51 9.96
C ASP A 92 13.19 -2.74 9.07
N GLY A 93 12.94 -2.65 7.76
CA GLY A 93 13.18 -3.73 6.81
C GLY A 93 14.63 -4.17 6.79
N ASP A 94 15.55 -3.22 6.62
CA ASP A 94 17.00 -3.50 6.60
C ASP A 94 17.45 -4.10 7.93
N ARG A 95 17.01 -3.54 9.05
CA ARG A 95 17.36 -4.01 10.41
C ARG A 95 16.80 -5.41 10.72
N LEU A 96 15.62 -5.74 10.21
CA LEU A 96 14.91 -7.00 10.48
C LEU A 96 15.10 -8.05 9.38
N GLY A 97 15.82 -7.70 8.30
CA GLY A 97 16.25 -8.62 7.26
C GLY A 97 15.18 -9.01 6.23
N PHE A 98 14.17 -8.16 6.03
CA PHE A 98 13.18 -8.35 4.96
C PHE A 98 13.13 -7.13 4.03
N PRO A 99 12.81 -7.32 2.73
CA PRO A 99 12.72 -6.23 1.78
C PRO A 99 11.58 -5.26 2.12
N VAL A 100 11.74 -4.01 1.74
CA VAL A 100 10.70 -2.98 1.85
C VAL A 100 10.20 -2.55 0.47
N PHE A 101 11.09 -2.57 -0.51
CA PHE A 101 10.79 -2.19 -1.88
C PHE A 101 10.42 -3.42 -2.73
N PRO A 102 9.52 -3.26 -3.72
CA PRO A 102 9.22 -4.34 -4.69
C PRO A 102 10.44 -4.78 -5.49
N LEU A 103 11.25 -3.80 -5.92
CA LEU A 103 12.48 -3.97 -6.70
C LEU A 103 13.66 -3.40 -5.94
N GLU A 104 14.87 -3.79 -6.31
CA GLU A 104 16.09 -3.17 -5.82
C GLU A 104 16.03 -1.65 -6.03
N TRP A 105 16.42 -0.91 -5.03
CA TRP A 105 16.44 0.53 -5.05
C TRP A 105 17.77 1.06 -4.54
N GLN A 106 18.36 1.96 -5.30
CA GLN A 106 19.58 2.65 -4.90
C GLN A 106 19.24 4.08 -4.45
N ASP A 107 19.67 4.43 -3.26
CA ASP A 107 19.51 5.79 -2.75
C ASP A 107 20.31 6.78 -3.63
N PRO A 108 19.65 7.82 -4.16
CA PRO A 108 20.32 8.76 -5.06
C PRO A 108 21.42 9.60 -4.38
N GLU A 109 21.34 9.80 -3.06
CA GLU A 109 22.30 10.60 -2.29
C GLU A 109 23.40 9.74 -1.68
N THR A 110 23.04 8.70 -0.91
CA THR A 110 23.99 7.86 -0.18
C THR A 110 24.59 6.74 -1.04
N LYS A 111 23.96 6.43 -2.19
CA LYS A 111 24.30 5.28 -3.05
C LYS A 111 24.12 3.92 -2.39
N GLU A 112 23.54 3.86 -1.22
CA GLU A 112 23.19 2.60 -0.56
C GLU A 112 22.16 1.83 -1.39
N ILE A 113 22.35 0.52 -1.50
CA ILE A 113 21.45 -0.38 -2.25
C ILE A 113 20.58 -1.13 -1.25
N SER A 114 19.25 -0.99 -1.41
CA SER A 114 18.26 -1.79 -0.70
C SER A 114 17.70 -2.87 -1.63
N SER A 115 17.88 -4.12 -1.26
CA SER A 115 17.36 -5.26 -2.03
C SER A 115 15.83 -5.27 -2.03
N GLY A 116 15.24 -5.55 -3.19
CA GLY A 116 13.79 -5.67 -3.36
C GLY A 116 13.25 -7.07 -3.09
N TYR A 117 11.93 -7.19 -3.06
CA TYR A 117 11.25 -8.49 -2.96
C TYR A 117 11.58 -9.40 -4.15
N ARG A 118 11.64 -8.83 -5.37
CA ARG A 118 12.01 -9.57 -6.57
C ARG A 118 13.41 -10.20 -6.45
N GLU A 119 14.40 -9.43 -6.02
CA GLU A 119 15.79 -9.89 -5.87
C GLU A 119 15.95 -10.91 -4.72
N LYS A 120 14.99 -10.93 -3.78
CA LYS A 120 14.87 -11.97 -2.74
C LYS A 120 14.07 -13.20 -3.17
N GLY A 121 13.68 -13.28 -4.46
CA GLY A 121 12.99 -14.44 -5.03
C GLY A 121 11.49 -14.49 -4.76
N TYR A 122 10.85 -13.35 -4.47
CA TYR A 122 9.39 -13.29 -4.36
C TYR A 122 8.76 -13.05 -5.73
N PHE A 123 7.72 -13.82 -6.03
CA PHE A 123 6.91 -13.65 -7.24
C PHE A 123 5.94 -12.48 -7.10
N SER A 124 5.62 -11.85 -8.23
CA SER A 124 4.69 -10.71 -8.27
C SER A 124 3.31 -11.06 -7.73
N GLU A 125 2.78 -12.23 -8.07
CA GLU A 125 1.49 -12.73 -7.62
C GLU A 125 1.46 -12.93 -6.10
N SER A 126 2.53 -13.55 -5.58
CA SER A 126 2.71 -13.74 -4.14
C SER A 126 2.78 -12.40 -3.39
N PHE A 127 3.52 -11.44 -3.95
CA PHE A 127 3.67 -10.12 -3.36
C PHE A 127 2.34 -9.37 -3.33
N VAL A 128 1.56 -9.39 -4.42
CA VAL A 128 0.22 -8.77 -4.48
C VAL A 128 -0.73 -9.44 -3.49
N ASN A 129 -0.72 -10.80 -3.42
CA ASN A 129 -1.55 -11.53 -2.46
C ASN A 129 -1.19 -11.16 -1.01
N MET A 130 0.09 -11.09 -0.68
CA MET A 130 0.57 -10.64 0.63
C MET A 130 0.09 -9.22 0.96
N LEU A 131 0.23 -8.28 0.01
CA LEU A 131 -0.21 -6.89 0.20
C LEU A 131 -1.72 -6.80 0.47
N ALA A 132 -2.54 -7.58 -0.25
CA ALA A 132 -3.97 -7.61 -0.03
C ALA A 132 -4.33 -8.00 1.42
N PHE A 133 -3.62 -8.98 1.97
CA PHE A 133 -3.84 -9.46 3.33
C PHE A 133 -3.26 -8.56 4.44
N LEU A 134 -2.57 -7.49 4.07
CA LEU A 134 -2.16 -6.45 5.03
C LEU A 134 -3.33 -5.51 5.34
N GLY A 135 -4.30 -6.04 6.09
CA GLY A 135 -5.46 -5.30 6.57
C GLY A 135 -6.80 -5.69 5.97
N TRP A 136 -6.83 -6.41 4.85
CA TRP A 136 -8.05 -6.95 4.28
C TRP A 136 -8.28 -8.40 4.70
N ASN A 137 -9.54 -8.80 4.84
CA ASN A 137 -9.94 -10.17 5.15
C ASN A 137 -11.11 -10.61 4.25
N PRO A 138 -10.98 -11.69 3.47
CA PRO A 138 -12.04 -12.16 2.57
C PRO A 138 -13.29 -12.69 3.31
N GLY A 139 -13.20 -12.93 4.62
CA GLY A 139 -14.27 -13.54 5.41
C GLY A 139 -14.41 -15.04 5.20
N THR A 140 -13.44 -15.68 4.56
CA THR A 140 -13.35 -17.13 4.32
C THR A 140 -12.00 -17.64 4.81
N SER A 141 -11.80 -18.98 4.75
CA SER A 141 -10.52 -19.60 5.07
C SER A 141 -9.53 -19.60 3.90
N LYS A 142 -9.93 -19.09 2.74
CA LYS A 142 -9.07 -18.98 1.57
C LYS A 142 -8.03 -17.89 1.79
N GLU A 143 -6.76 -18.16 1.55
CA GLU A 143 -5.66 -17.22 1.70
C GLU A 143 -4.86 -17.00 0.41
N VAL A 144 -4.81 -18.01 -0.47
CA VAL A 144 -4.10 -17.92 -1.75
C VAL A 144 -5.07 -17.45 -2.83
N TYR A 145 -4.73 -16.34 -3.46
CA TYR A 145 -5.55 -15.65 -4.48
C TYR A 145 -4.72 -15.30 -5.69
N SER A 146 -5.22 -15.60 -6.86
CA SER A 146 -4.76 -14.95 -8.09
C SER A 146 -5.19 -13.48 -8.12
N LEU A 147 -4.53 -12.65 -8.92
CA LEU A 147 -4.92 -11.25 -9.12
C LEU A 147 -6.38 -11.13 -9.60
N LYS A 148 -6.82 -12.05 -10.48
CA LYS A 148 -8.20 -12.05 -10.98
C LYS A 148 -9.23 -12.31 -9.88
N GLU A 149 -8.93 -13.21 -8.97
CA GLU A 149 -9.80 -13.48 -7.82
C GLU A 149 -9.79 -12.32 -6.83
N LEU A 150 -8.62 -11.70 -6.59
CA LEU A 150 -8.54 -10.49 -5.76
C LEU A 150 -9.39 -9.35 -6.33
N ILE A 151 -9.35 -9.12 -7.65
CA ILE A 151 -10.18 -8.09 -8.30
C ILE A 151 -11.67 -8.37 -8.09
N THR A 152 -12.08 -9.64 -8.03
CA THR A 152 -13.48 -10.03 -7.84
C THR A 152 -13.92 -9.91 -6.39
N ASP A 153 -13.08 -10.32 -5.45
CA ASP A 153 -13.45 -10.53 -4.05
C ASP A 153 -13.09 -9.36 -3.14
N PHE A 154 -12.13 -8.51 -3.55
CA PHE A 154 -11.67 -7.39 -2.75
C PHE A 154 -12.76 -6.32 -2.59
N SER A 155 -12.96 -5.88 -1.36
CA SER A 155 -13.83 -4.73 -1.07
C SER A 155 -13.28 -3.93 0.12
N LEU A 156 -13.48 -2.61 0.09
CA LEU A 156 -13.04 -1.72 1.18
C LEU A 156 -13.79 -2.01 2.49
N ASP A 157 -15.03 -2.51 2.42
CA ASP A 157 -15.84 -2.85 3.60
C ASP A 157 -15.20 -3.94 4.47
N ARG A 158 -14.33 -4.75 3.88
CA ARG A 158 -13.61 -5.82 4.56
C ARG A 158 -12.20 -5.45 5.00
N VAL A 159 -11.82 -4.20 4.82
CA VAL A 159 -10.56 -3.68 5.37
C VAL A 159 -10.72 -3.40 6.86
N GLY A 160 -9.86 -3.99 7.67
CA GLY A 160 -9.86 -3.80 9.12
C GLY A 160 -9.54 -2.36 9.53
N LYS A 161 -10.04 -1.95 10.69
CA LYS A 161 -9.76 -0.62 11.26
C LYS A 161 -8.49 -0.58 12.10
N SER A 162 -8.04 -1.73 12.57
CA SER A 162 -6.83 -1.86 13.41
C SER A 162 -5.59 -2.00 12.55
N GLY A 163 -4.44 -1.55 13.07
CA GLY A 163 -3.16 -1.71 12.39
C GLY A 163 -2.88 -3.16 11.99
N ALA A 164 -2.40 -3.35 10.77
CA ALA A 164 -2.06 -4.66 10.22
C ALA A 164 -0.60 -5.01 10.59
N LYS A 165 -0.41 -6.04 11.39
CA LYS A 165 0.92 -6.51 11.76
C LYS A 165 1.59 -7.18 10.55
N PHE A 166 2.76 -6.69 10.15
CA PHE A 166 3.56 -7.33 9.13
C PHE A 166 4.20 -8.63 9.67
N ASP A 167 4.04 -9.71 8.92
CA ASP A 167 4.60 -11.02 9.27
C ASP A 167 5.52 -11.50 8.13
N PRO A 168 6.86 -11.45 8.32
CA PRO A 168 7.81 -11.90 7.31
C PRO A 168 7.69 -13.40 6.98
N ASP A 169 7.32 -14.25 7.95
CA ASP A 169 7.17 -15.67 7.72
C ASP A 169 5.90 -15.98 6.93
N LYS A 170 4.82 -15.24 7.18
CA LYS A 170 3.61 -15.32 6.35
C LYS A 170 3.89 -14.85 4.91
N SER A 171 4.75 -13.85 4.72
CA SER A 171 5.19 -13.42 3.39
C SER A 171 5.92 -14.52 2.63
N LYS A 172 6.83 -15.23 3.29
CA LYS A 172 7.51 -16.41 2.73
C LYS A 172 6.51 -17.55 2.42
N TRP A 173 5.55 -17.75 3.31
CA TRP A 173 4.52 -18.75 3.12
C TRP A 173 3.68 -18.49 1.85
N PHE A 174 3.25 -17.26 1.60
CA PHE A 174 2.57 -16.88 0.36
C PHE A 174 3.43 -17.21 -0.86
N ASN A 175 4.72 -16.85 -0.82
CA ASN A 175 5.63 -17.15 -1.92
C ASN A 175 5.76 -18.66 -2.17
N GLN A 176 5.87 -19.44 -1.11
CA GLN A 176 5.92 -20.88 -1.19
C GLN A 176 4.63 -21.51 -1.79
N GLN A 177 3.45 -20.96 -1.44
CA GLN A 177 2.19 -21.46 -2.00
C GLN A 177 2.13 -21.20 -3.51
N HIS A 178 2.42 -19.99 -3.95
CA HIS A 178 2.45 -19.65 -5.38
C HIS A 178 3.48 -20.49 -6.15
N LEU A 179 4.66 -20.72 -5.57
CA LEU A 179 5.68 -21.57 -6.19
C LEU A 179 5.16 -23.01 -6.39
N ARG A 180 4.40 -23.55 -5.43
CA ARG A 180 3.83 -24.91 -5.51
C ARG A 180 2.74 -25.05 -6.57
N GLU A 181 2.07 -23.96 -6.93
CA GLU A 181 1.01 -23.94 -7.95
C GLU A 181 1.57 -23.78 -9.37
N MET A 182 2.86 -23.46 -9.51
CA MET A 182 3.49 -23.29 -10.81
C MET A 182 3.62 -24.63 -11.56
N SER A 183 3.51 -24.56 -12.88
CA SER A 183 3.80 -25.71 -13.73
C SER A 183 5.29 -26.04 -13.76
N ASN A 184 5.65 -27.28 -14.04
CA ASN A 184 7.05 -27.68 -14.18
C ASN A 184 7.77 -26.88 -15.28
N SER A 185 7.08 -26.54 -16.37
CA SER A 185 7.65 -25.73 -17.46
C SER A 185 8.02 -24.33 -17.01
N ASP A 186 7.16 -23.68 -16.20
CA ASP A 186 7.42 -22.35 -15.67
C ASP A 186 8.58 -22.39 -14.66
N LEU A 187 8.61 -23.41 -13.80
CA LEU A 187 9.71 -23.62 -12.86
C LEU A 187 11.05 -23.82 -13.56
N VAL A 188 11.11 -24.63 -14.63
CA VAL A 188 12.32 -24.83 -15.41
C VAL A 188 12.79 -23.52 -16.03
N SER A 189 11.88 -22.70 -16.55
CA SER A 189 12.21 -21.39 -17.12
C SER A 189 12.84 -20.47 -16.07
N LEU A 190 12.27 -20.40 -14.87
CA LEU A 190 12.78 -19.60 -13.77
C LEU A 190 14.15 -20.11 -13.27
N VAL A 191 14.33 -21.42 -13.17
CA VAL A 191 15.62 -22.01 -12.78
C VAL A 191 16.69 -21.67 -13.80
N ARG A 192 16.38 -21.69 -15.10
CA ARG A 192 17.33 -21.31 -16.17
C ARG A 192 17.74 -19.84 -16.09
N GLU A 193 16.83 -18.93 -15.66
CA GLU A 193 17.16 -17.52 -15.48
C GLU A 193 18.17 -17.25 -14.36
N VAL A 194 18.17 -18.08 -13.31
CA VAL A 194 19.01 -17.84 -12.11
C VAL A 194 20.19 -18.80 -12.01
N CYS A 195 20.20 -19.89 -12.79
CA CYS A 195 21.32 -20.82 -12.82
C CYS A 195 22.34 -20.43 -13.88
N GLU A 196 23.61 -20.33 -13.48
CA GLU A 196 24.74 -20.14 -14.41
C GLU A 196 25.07 -21.40 -15.22
N TYR A 197 24.42 -22.52 -14.94
CA TYR A 197 24.63 -23.80 -15.60
C TYR A 197 23.50 -24.13 -16.57
N ASP A 198 23.85 -24.72 -17.71
CA ASP A 198 22.89 -25.23 -18.69
C ASP A 198 22.10 -26.40 -18.05
N VAL A 199 20.86 -26.14 -17.69
CA VAL A 199 19.94 -27.17 -17.15
C VAL A 199 19.38 -27.90 -18.35
N SER A 200 19.99 -29.04 -18.71
CA SER A 200 19.45 -29.94 -19.76
C SER A 200 18.12 -30.55 -19.30
N ASP A 201 17.19 -30.67 -20.26
CA ASP A 201 15.92 -31.39 -20.07
C ASP A 201 16.25 -32.86 -19.84
N THR A 202 16.27 -33.32 -18.59
CA THR A 202 16.34 -34.75 -18.21
C THR A 202 14.98 -35.26 -17.78
#